data_0dafe9455fa467a2aec4ddda6a5e7fe0
#
_entry.id   0dafe9455fa467a2aec4ddda6a5e7fe0
#
_cell.length_a   1.000
_cell.length_b   1.000
_cell.length_c   1.000
_cell.angle_alpha   90.00
_cell.angle_beta   90.00
_cell.angle_gamma   90.00
#
_symmetry.space_group_name_H-M   'P 1'
#
loop_
_entity.id
_entity.type
_entity.pdbx_description
1 polymer ?
#
loop_
_entity_poly.entity_id
_entity_poly.type
_entity_poly.pdbx_seq_one_letter_code
_entity_poly.pdbx_strand_id
1 'polypeptide(L)'
;RRSLEPSEARDHALALTQQALALFTWCDGPLVEAMRQGDMLLLDEISLADDSVLERLNSVLERERTPVLAEKAGTDVVMTASEGFQILATMNPGGDYGKKELSPALRNRFTEIYVPPVERTEDQAAIINAILPASLHAWTPLMLSYVQWFAHRLGGHDHTGLGVRDLVGWAMFVRDVCERGILPPPLAFAHGAALTIIDALGTLPATAAMTQAGLHALRMQCYQQVNAMIEPAHLDPMDPAYRAVQDTPEALYVGPF
;
A
#
# COMPACT_ATOMS: atom_id res chain seq x y z
N ARG A 1 47.74 13.84 -16.63
CA ARG A 1 48.11 12.79 -15.65
C ARG A 1 49.00 13.48 -14.61
N ARG A 2 48.45 13.85 -13.43
CA ARG A 2 49.26 14.28 -12.29
C ARG A 2 49.93 13.03 -11.72
N SER A 3 51.25 12.98 -11.68
CA SER A 3 52.00 11.99 -10.92
C SER A 3 51.78 12.27 -9.44
N LEU A 4 51.25 11.31 -8.70
CA LEU A 4 51.10 11.39 -7.26
C LEU A 4 52.47 11.48 -6.59
N GLU A 5 52.60 12.28 -5.53
CA GLU A 5 53.76 12.29 -4.68
C GLU A 5 53.98 10.89 -4.07
N PRO A 6 55.23 10.46 -3.79
CA PRO A 6 55.50 9.09 -3.30
C PRO A 6 54.77 8.72 -2.01
N SER A 7 54.46 9.69 -1.15
CA SER A 7 53.61 9.50 0.06
C SER A 7 52.18 9.22 -0.27
N GLU A 8 51.58 9.98 -1.21
CA GLU A 8 50.21 9.79 -1.67
C GLU A 8 49.97 8.45 -2.38
N ALA A 9 51.01 8.03 -3.17
CA ALA A 9 50.97 6.72 -3.85
C ALA A 9 51.03 5.55 -2.85
N ARG A 10 51.77 5.69 -1.76
CA ARG A 10 51.85 4.70 -0.68
C ARG A 10 50.56 4.61 0.10
N ASP A 11 49.96 5.74 0.46
CA ASP A 11 48.71 5.81 1.20
C ASP A 11 47.55 5.27 0.36
N HIS A 12 47.55 5.56 -0.93
CA HIS A 12 46.59 4.99 -1.87
C HIS A 12 46.71 3.46 -2.01
N ALA A 13 47.94 2.94 -2.09
CA ALA A 13 48.21 1.50 -2.16
C ALA A 13 47.80 0.78 -0.86
N LEU A 14 48.04 1.39 0.31
CA LEU A 14 47.60 0.89 1.60
C LEU A 14 46.07 0.85 1.70
N ALA A 15 45.38 1.90 1.26
CA ALA A 15 43.94 1.96 1.25
C ALA A 15 43.31 0.89 0.33
N LEU A 16 43.90 0.69 -0.88
CA LEU A 16 43.46 -0.38 -1.79
C LEU A 16 43.69 -1.78 -1.22
N THR A 17 44.80 -1.98 -0.51
CA THR A 17 45.08 -3.27 0.13
C THR A 17 44.12 -3.54 1.27
N GLN A 18 43.81 -2.54 2.10
CA GLN A 18 42.83 -2.64 3.16
C GLN A 18 41.41 -2.92 2.60
N GLN A 19 41.05 -2.27 1.50
CA GLN A 19 39.77 -2.46 0.81
C GLN A 19 39.65 -3.87 0.20
N ALA A 20 40.75 -4.41 -0.36
CA ALA A 20 40.80 -5.77 -0.91
C ALA A 20 40.75 -6.86 0.17
N LEU A 21 41.16 -6.57 1.40
CA LEU A 21 41.14 -7.48 2.55
C LEU A 21 39.84 -7.30 3.40
N ALA A 22 39.07 -6.28 3.14
CA ALA A 22 37.84 -6.03 3.90
C ALA A 22 36.77 -7.09 3.58
N LEU A 23 36.26 -7.73 4.63
CA LEU A 23 35.10 -8.67 4.51
C LEU A 23 33.80 -7.96 4.14
N PHE A 24 33.72 -6.65 4.38
CA PHE A 24 32.54 -5.82 4.11
C PHE A 24 32.96 -4.55 3.38
N THR A 25 32.17 -4.18 2.37
CA THR A 25 32.33 -2.90 1.66
C THR A 25 31.14 -2.01 2.01
N TRP A 26 31.43 -0.75 2.34
CA TRP A 26 30.37 0.24 2.57
C TRP A 26 29.65 0.54 1.26
N CYS A 27 28.32 0.47 1.28
CA CYS A 27 27.45 0.95 0.20
C CYS A 27 26.56 2.05 0.75
N ASP A 28 26.52 3.18 0.04
CA ASP A 28 25.60 4.25 0.40
C ASP A 28 24.14 3.79 0.14
N GLY A 29 23.27 4.08 1.09
CA GLY A 29 21.85 3.77 0.96
C GLY A 29 21.09 4.87 0.20
N PRO A 30 19.79 4.63 -0.15
CA PRO A 30 18.98 5.56 -0.97
C PRO A 30 18.93 6.99 -0.41
N LEU A 31 18.91 7.18 0.90
CA LEU A 31 18.96 8.50 1.53
C LEU A 31 20.25 9.25 1.17
N VAL A 32 21.39 8.57 1.33
CA VAL A 32 22.71 9.16 1.07
C VAL A 32 22.88 9.48 -0.41
N GLU A 33 22.39 8.60 -1.28
CA GLU A 33 22.43 8.80 -2.73
C GLU A 33 21.56 9.99 -3.14
N ALA A 34 20.31 10.07 -2.66
CA ALA A 34 19.40 11.18 -2.94
C ALA A 34 19.97 12.51 -2.43
N MET A 35 20.56 12.53 -1.23
CA MET A 35 21.22 13.72 -0.69
C MET A 35 22.39 14.18 -1.57
N ARG A 36 23.19 13.25 -2.08
CA ARG A 36 24.35 13.57 -2.93
C ARG A 36 23.94 14.08 -4.30
N GLN A 37 22.86 13.53 -4.86
CA GLN A 37 22.38 13.88 -6.19
C GLN A 37 21.46 15.09 -6.18
N GLY A 38 20.93 15.49 -5.01
CA GLY A 38 19.93 16.55 -4.89
C GLY A 38 18.54 16.08 -5.28
N ASP A 39 18.26 14.77 -5.16
CA ASP A 39 17.01 14.16 -5.55
C ASP A 39 15.96 14.22 -4.45
N MET A 40 14.73 13.91 -4.82
CA MET A 40 13.60 13.79 -3.89
C MET A 40 13.54 12.36 -3.32
N LEU A 41 13.47 12.23 -2.00
CA LEU A 41 13.30 10.95 -1.30
C LEU A 41 11.90 10.85 -0.71
N LEU A 42 11.20 9.77 -1.01
CA LEU A 42 9.92 9.42 -0.40
C LEU A 42 10.13 8.37 0.70
N LEU A 43 9.70 8.68 1.92
CA LEU A 43 9.62 7.76 3.05
C LEU A 43 8.16 7.33 3.22
N ASP A 44 7.82 6.16 2.73
CA ASP A 44 6.47 5.64 2.86
C ASP A 44 6.25 5.01 4.24
N GLU A 45 5.12 5.33 4.88
CA GLU A 45 4.76 4.86 6.22
C GLU A 45 5.83 5.14 7.30
N ILE A 46 6.31 6.36 7.40
CA ILE A 46 7.39 6.76 8.32
C ILE A 46 7.12 6.37 9.79
N SER A 47 5.85 6.26 10.19
CA SER A 47 5.43 5.87 11.55
C SER A 47 5.75 4.42 11.92
N LEU A 48 6.16 3.57 10.96
CA LEU A 48 6.57 2.18 11.20
C LEU A 48 8.07 2.05 11.50
N ALA A 49 8.85 3.10 11.27
CA ALA A 49 10.28 3.06 11.51
C ALA A 49 10.62 3.08 13.01
N ASP A 50 11.73 2.46 13.39
CA ASP A 50 12.23 2.51 14.75
C ASP A 50 12.65 3.93 15.15
N ASP A 51 12.41 4.29 16.43
CA ASP A 51 12.73 5.61 16.96
C ASP A 51 14.21 5.97 16.78
N SER A 52 15.11 4.99 16.90
CA SER A 52 16.56 5.17 16.68
C SER A 52 16.89 5.57 15.23
N VAL A 53 16.14 5.08 14.25
CA VAL A 53 16.28 5.46 12.85
C VAL A 53 15.71 6.86 12.62
N LEU A 54 14.53 7.14 13.21
CA LEU A 54 13.89 8.44 13.10
C LEU A 54 14.71 9.56 13.75
N GLU A 55 15.38 9.29 14.87
CA GLU A 55 16.27 10.26 15.51
C GLU A 55 17.45 10.64 14.61
N ARG A 56 17.97 9.72 13.83
CA ARG A 56 19.05 10.00 12.87
C ARG A 56 18.61 10.88 11.72
N LEU A 57 17.32 10.83 11.34
CA LEU A 57 16.75 11.73 10.33
C LEU A 57 16.69 13.19 10.79
N ASN A 58 16.73 13.45 12.10
CA ASN A 58 16.67 14.83 12.61
C ASN A 58 17.76 15.72 12.00
N SER A 59 18.99 15.23 11.89
CA SER A 59 20.10 15.99 11.31
C SER A 59 19.94 16.24 9.79
N VAL A 60 19.24 15.36 9.10
CA VAL A 60 18.91 15.51 7.66
C VAL A 60 17.80 16.53 7.44
N LEU A 61 16.88 16.65 8.40
CA LEU A 61 15.72 17.55 8.36
C LEU A 61 16.05 18.95 8.93
N GLU A 62 17.22 19.15 9.53
CA GLU A 62 17.69 20.45 9.96
C GLU A 62 18.13 21.30 8.76
N ARG A 63 18.32 22.59 9.01
CA ARG A 63 18.61 23.57 7.95
C ARG A 63 19.93 23.27 7.23
N GLU A 64 20.92 22.78 7.98
CA GLU A 64 22.26 22.44 7.49
C GLU A 64 22.27 21.14 6.67
N ARG A 65 21.28 20.26 6.87
CA ARG A 65 21.15 18.96 6.18
C ARG A 65 22.45 18.15 6.16
N THR A 66 23.07 18.00 7.35
CA THR A 66 24.41 17.39 7.51
C THR A 66 24.34 16.17 8.43
N PRO A 67 23.90 14.99 7.93
CA PRO A 67 23.96 13.76 8.70
C PRO A 67 25.39 13.30 8.92
N VAL A 68 25.63 12.67 10.07
CA VAL A 68 26.88 11.99 10.40
C VAL A 68 26.69 10.49 10.14
N LEU A 69 27.49 9.94 9.24
CA LEU A 69 27.52 8.50 8.93
C LEU A 69 28.51 7.81 9.87
N ALA A 70 28.14 7.67 11.15
CA ALA A 70 29.03 7.18 12.20
C ALA A 70 29.61 5.78 11.93
N GLU A 71 28.94 4.96 11.16
CA GLU A 71 29.36 3.61 10.78
C GLU A 71 30.32 3.58 9.61
N LYS A 72 30.44 4.69 8.88
CA LYS A 72 31.40 4.81 7.77
C LYS A 72 32.78 5.16 8.33
N ALA A 73 33.75 4.31 8.10
CA ALA A 73 35.12 4.62 8.43
C ALA A 73 35.74 5.58 7.37
N GLY A 74 36.55 6.54 7.79
CA GLY A 74 37.27 7.44 6.90
C GLY A 74 36.89 8.91 7.04
N THR A 75 37.24 9.73 6.04
CA THR A 75 37.04 11.19 6.05
C THR A 75 35.65 11.64 5.64
N ASP A 76 34.90 10.79 4.95
CA ASP A 76 33.55 11.09 4.40
C ASP A 76 32.42 10.74 5.38
N VAL A 77 32.64 10.95 6.67
CA VAL A 77 31.66 10.66 7.73
C VAL A 77 30.57 11.72 7.79
N VAL A 78 30.89 12.97 7.45
CA VAL A 78 29.95 14.09 7.40
C VAL A 78 29.71 14.46 5.95
N MET A 79 28.45 14.53 5.57
CA MET A 79 28.05 14.99 4.25
C MET A 79 27.01 16.11 4.36
N THR A 80 26.95 16.96 3.36
CA THR A 80 25.91 17.99 3.22
C THR A 80 25.06 17.66 2.00
N ALA A 81 23.76 17.78 2.12
CA ALA A 81 22.86 17.53 1.00
C ALA A 81 23.09 18.54 -0.13
N SER A 82 23.07 18.05 -1.36
CA SER A 82 23.10 18.88 -2.56
C SER A 82 21.83 19.73 -2.69
N GLU A 83 21.93 20.82 -3.43
CA GLU A 83 20.80 21.68 -3.75
C GLU A 83 19.73 20.85 -4.49
N GLY A 84 18.46 21.10 -4.13
CA GLY A 84 17.32 20.35 -4.69
C GLY A 84 16.87 19.16 -3.84
N PHE A 85 17.70 18.64 -2.92
CA PHE A 85 17.31 17.54 -2.07
C PHE A 85 16.08 17.86 -1.23
N GLN A 86 15.08 16.98 -1.29
CA GLN A 86 13.84 17.08 -0.52
C GLN A 86 13.41 15.72 0.03
N ILE A 87 12.80 15.73 1.21
CA ILE A 87 12.17 14.54 1.80
C ILE A 87 10.66 14.75 1.82
N LEU A 88 9.95 13.76 1.29
CA LEU A 88 8.52 13.57 1.48
C LEU A 88 8.31 12.35 2.36
N ALA A 89 7.32 12.40 3.23
CA ALA A 89 6.95 11.26 4.05
C ALA A 89 5.44 11.07 4.04
N THR A 90 5.01 9.81 4.08
CA THR A 90 3.61 9.47 4.29
C THR A 90 3.43 8.84 5.66
N MET A 91 2.29 9.07 6.28
CA MET A 91 1.86 8.37 7.49
C MET A 91 0.35 8.31 7.52
N ASN A 92 -0.18 7.24 8.09
CA ASN A 92 -1.59 7.19 8.43
C ASN A 92 -1.86 7.98 9.72
N PRO A 93 -3.05 8.59 9.87
CA PRO A 93 -3.45 9.22 11.13
C PRO A 93 -3.30 8.25 12.30
N GLY A 94 -2.89 8.75 13.46
CA GLY A 94 -2.68 7.92 14.66
C GLY A 94 -3.93 7.18 15.10
N GLY A 95 -3.74 5.96 15.61
CA GLY A 95 -4.80 5.09 16.11
C GLY A 95 -4.81 3.66 15.53
N ASP A 96 -4.11 3.41 14.44
CA ASP A 96 -3.96 2.06 13.90
C ASP A 96 -3.05 1.20 14.80
N TYR A 97 -3.46 -0.04 14.99
CA TYR A 97 -2.75 -0.99 15.84
C TYR A 97 -1.28 -1.15 15.42
N GLY A 98 -0.37 -0.92 16.36
CA GLY A 98 1.08 -1.07 16.14
C GLY A 98 1.80 0.14 15.53
N LYS A 99 1.11 1.24 15.19
CA LYS A 99 1.73 2.48 14.69
C LYS A 99 2.06 3.42 15.83
N LYS A 100 3.30 3.90 15.85
CA LYS A 100 3.77 4.89 16.82
C LYS A 100 3.50 6.30 16.30
N GLU A 101 3.16 7.21 17.22
CA GLU A 101 3.17 8.63 16.88
C GLU A 101 4.61 9.12 16.73
N LEU A 102 4.85 9.94 15.72
CA LEU A 102 6.13 10.61 15.56
C LEU A 102 6.37 11.55 16.73
N SER A 103 7.63 11.63 17.19
CA SER A 103 7.99 12.57 18.25
C SER A 103 7.64 14.02 17.84
N PRO A 104 7.21 14.88 18.80
CA PRO A 104 6.94 16.29 18.49
C PRO A 104 8.14 17.00 17.84
N ALA A 105 9.35 16.60 18.20
CA ALA A 105 10.57 17.15 17.64
C ALA A 105 10.70 16.84 16.14
N LEU A 106 10.35 15.62 15.73
CA LEU A 106 10.38 15.21 14.32
C LEU A 106 9.23 15.87 13.54
N ARG A 107 8.01 15.88 14.10
CA ARG A 107 6.83 16.50 13.47
C ARG A 107 7.07 17.99 13.18
N ASN A 108 7.68 18.72 14.08
CA ASN A 108 7.97 20.16 13.92
C ASN A 108 8.95 20.47 12.76
N ARG A 109 9.65 19.45 12.24
CA ARG A 109 10.55 19.58 11.10
C ARG A 109 9.88 19.34 9.75
N PHE A 110 8.67 18.75 9.76
CA PHE A 110 7.85 18.56 8.57
C PHE A 110 6.75 19.61 8.47
N THR A 111 6.36 19.93 7.24
CA THR A 111 5.06 20.58 6.98
C THR A 111 4.02 19.48 6.82
N GLU A 112 3.10 19.37 7.76
CA GLU A 112 2.05 18.36 7.72
C GLU A 112 0.89 18.82 6.82
N ILE A 113 0.53 17.95 5.88
CA ILE A 113 -0.60 18.15 4.98
C ILE A 113 -1.57 16.99 5.23
N TYR A 114 -2.73 17.30 5.78
CA TYR A 114 -3.78 16.31 5.97
C TYR A 114 -4.49 16.03 4.64
N VAL A 115 -4.49 14.77 4.22
CA VAL A 115 -5.23 14.30 3.06
C VAL A 115 -6.46 13.54 3.57
N PRO A 116 -7.67 14.10 3.43
CA PRO A 116 -8.87 13.44 3.89
C PRO A 116 -9.15 12.17 3.08
N PRO A 117 -9.84 11.17 3.67
CA PRO A 117 -10.31 10.03 2.91
C PRO A 117 -11.31 10.44 1.82
N VAL A 118 -11.38 9.67 0.74
CA VAL A 118 -12.35 9.91 -0.34
C VAL A 118 -13.71 9.35 0.06
N GLU A 119 -14.53 10.17 0.72
CA GLU A 119 -15.85 9.78 1.25
C GLU A 119 -17.00 10.16 0.31
N ARG A 120 -16.82 11.20 -0.51
CA ARG A 120 -17.87 11.68 -1.39
C ARG A 120 -18.14 10.67 -2.50
N THR A 121 -19.40 10.31 -2.65
CA THR A 121 -19.88 9.34 -3.66
C THR A 121 -19.51 9.78 -5.09
N GLU A 122 -19.52 11.08 -5.35
CA GLU A 122 -19.16 11.65 -6.65
C GLU A 122 -17.68 11.43 -6.98
N ASP A 123 -16.81 11.63 -5.98
CA ASP A 123 -15.36 11.43 -6.15
C ASP A 123 -15.03 9.95 -6.33
N GLN A 124 -15.68 9.07 -5.55
CA GLN A 124 -15.57 7.61 -5.71
C GLN A 124 -16.05 7.17 -7.10
N ALA A 125 -17.19 7.71 -7.56
CA ALA A 125 -17.71 7.45 -8.90
C ALA A 125 -16.74 7.91 -9.99
N ALA A 126 -16.13 9.07 -9.85
CA ALA A 126 -15.15 9.59 -10.80
C ALA A 126 -13.92 8.68 -10.90
N ILE A 127 -13.42 8.18 -9.75
CA ILE A 127 -12.29 7.24 -9.70
C ILE A 127 -12.65 5.92 -10.41
N ILE A 128 -13.81 5.33 -10.10
CA ILE A 128 -14.25 4.08 -10.71
C ILE A 128 -14.43 4.26 -12.23
N ASN A 129 -15.06 5.36 -12.65
CA ASN A 129 -15.29 5.64 -14.08
C ASN A 129 -13.99 5.92 -14.84
N ALA A 130 -12.94 6.40 -14.18
CA ALA A 130 -11.63 6.53 -14.80
C ALA A 130 -10.94 5.18 -15.08
N ILE A 131 -11.36 4.13 -14.36
CA ILE A 131 -10.83 2.76 -14.52
C ILE A 131 -11.67 1.98 -15.51
N LEU A 132 -12.99 2.07 -15.41
CA LEU A 132 -13.92 1.33 -16.26
C LEU A 132 -14.05 1.97 -17.64
N PRO A 133 -14.11 1.18 -18.72
CA PRO A 133 -14.48 1.70 -20.04
C PRO A 133 -15.95 2.21 -20.02
N ALA A 134 -16.26 3.13 -20.92
CA ALA A 134 -17.59 3.77 -20.96
C ALA A 134 -18.77 2.77 -21.04
N SER A 135 -18.57 1.62 -21.68
CA SER A 135 -19.55 0.53 -21.76
C SER A 135 -19.91 -0.09 -20.41
N LEU A 136 -19.05 0.07 -19.41
CA LEU A 136 -19.24 -0.48 -18.06
C LEU A 136 -19.61 0.57 -17.01
N HIS A 137 -19.71 1.85 -17.36
CA HIS A 137 -20.05 2.92 -16.41
C HIS A 137 -21.41 2.74 -15.73
N ALA A 138 -22.34 2.00 -16.36
CA ALA A 138 -23.62 1.65 -15.74
C ALA A 138 -23.48 0.83 -14.45
N TRP A 139 -22.33 0.17 -14.23
CA TRP A 139 -22.05 -0.64 -13.03
C TRP A 139 -21.52 0.19 -11.86
N THR A 140 -21.00 1.38 -12.10
CA THR A 140 -20.47 2.27 -11.05
C THR A 140 -21.50 2.58 -9.95
N PRO A 141 -22.74 3.00 -10.26
CA PRO A 141 -23.76 3.24 -9.22
C PRO A 141 -24.09 1.99 -8.42
N LEU A 142 -24.06 0.81 -9.04
CA LEU A 142 -24.33 -0.47 -8.36
C LEU A 142 -23.21 -0.84 -7.40
N MET A 143 -21.93 -0.65 -7.80
CA MET A 143 -20.78 -0.84 -6.91
C MET A 143 -20.90 0.03 -5.66
N LEU A 144 -21.15 1.32 -5.85
CA LEU A 144 -21.29 2.28 -4.75
C LEU A 144 -22.49 1.96 -3.85
N SER A 145 -23.63 1.61 -4.44
CA SER A 145 -24.82 1.20 -3.67
C SER A 145 -24.57 -0.06 -2.84
N TYR A 146 -23.81 -1.02 -3.38
CA TYR A 146 -23.46 -2.23 -2.64
C TYR A 146 -22.55 -1.93 -1.45
N VAL A 147 -21.52 -1.11 -1.65
CA VAL A 147 -20.61 -0.70 -0.57
C VAL A 147 -21.34 0.10 0.51
N GLN A 148 -22.23 1.01 0.13
CA GLN A 148 -23.06 1.76 1.07
C GLN A 148 -24.00 0.85 1.86
N TRP A 149 -24.66 -0.10 1.21
CA TRP A 149 -25.47 -1.11 1.87
C TRP A 149 -24.65 -1.93 2.87
N PHE A 150 -23.46 -2.39 2.45
CA PHE A 150 -22.56 -3.16 3.31
C PHE A 150 -22.08 -2.36 4.51
N ALA A 151 -21.68 -1.12 4.30
CA ALA A 151 -21.28 -0.20 5.37
C ALA A 151 -22.40 0.03 6.37
N HIS A 152 -23.62 0.30 5.90
CA HIS A 152 -24.78 0.46 6.75
C HIS A 152 -25.08 -0.82 7.57
N ARG A 153 -24.87 -1.99 6.98
CA ARG A 153 -25.11 -3.29 7.64
C ARG A 153 -24.14 -3.55 8.79
N LEU A 154 -22.92 -2.98 8.75
CA LEU A 154 -21.88 -3.12 9.76
C LEU A 154 -21.78 -1.93 10.72
N GLY A 155 -22.71 -0.97 10.67
CA GLY A 155 -22.76 0.16 11.59
C GLY A 155 -22.03 1.42 11.13
N GLY A 156 -21.62 1.50 9.88
CA GLY A 156 -21.03 2.67 9.25
C GLY A 156 -19.74 2.38 8.48
N HIS A 157 -19.30 3.34 7.68
CA HIS A 157 -18.08 3.21 6.85
C HIS A 157 -16.81 3.00 7.68
N ASP A 158 -16.68 3.69 8.80
CA ASP A 158 -15.49 3.61 9.67
C ASP A 158 -15.24 2.21 10.24
N HIS A 159 -16.27 1.38 10.28
CA HIS A 159 -16.20 0.03 10.83
C HIS A 159 -15.92 -1.05 9.78
N THR A 160 -16.12 -0.76 8.49
CA THR A 160 -15.97 -1.78 7.45
C THR A 160 -14.53 -2.10 7.13
N GLY A 161 -13.63 -1.17 7.27
CA GLY A 161 -12.25 -1.25 6.78
C GLY A 161 -12.14 -1.23 5.25
N LEU A 162 -13.26 -1.05 4.52
CA LEU A 162 -13.27 -0.91 3.07
C LEU A 162 -12.88 0.52 2.68
N GLY A 163 -11.91 0.62 1.79
CA GLY A 163 -11.42 1.89 1.28
C GLY A 163 -11.57 2.04 -0.23
N VAL A 164 -11.11 3.17 -0.75
CA VAL A 164 -11.06 3.40 -2.20
C VAL A 164 -10.21 2.34 -2.91
N ARG A 165 -9.18 1.79 -2.25
CA ARG A 165 -8.34 0.73 -2.81
C ARG A 165 -9.14 -0.51 -3.17
N ASP A 166 -10.12 -0.89 -2.34
CA ASP A 166 -10.98 -2.05 -2.59
C ASP A 166 -11.93 -1.79 -3.77
N LEU A 167 -12.49 -0.57 -3.85
CA LEU A 167 -13.29 -0.15 -5.00
C LEU A 167 -12.49 -0.16 -6.30
N VAL A 168 -11.25 0.34 -6.27
CA VAL A 168 -10.32 0.32 -7.40
C VAL A 168 -10.03 -1.12 -7.82
N GLY A 169 -9.70 -2.00 -6.86
CA GLY A 169 -9.45 -3.43 -7.11
C GLY A 169 -10.65 -4.11 -7.77
N TRP A 170 -11.86 -3.84 -7.26
CA TRP A 170 -13.08 -4.38 -7.84
C TRP A 170 -13.32 -3.87 -9.26
N ALA A 171 -13.18 -2.56 -9.51
CA ALA A 171 -13.35 -1.96 -10.83
C ALA A 171 -12.32 -2.51 -11.84
N MET A 172 -11.05 -2.65 -11.44
CA MET A 172 -10.01 -3.25 -12.27
C MET A 172 -10.34 -4.70 -12.63
N PHE A 173 -10.77 -5.50 -11.65
CA PHE A 173 -11.19 -6.89 -11.90
C PHE A 173 -12.32 -6.95 -12.93
N VAL A 174 -13.40 -6.16 -12.73
CA VAL A 174 -14.53 -6.13 -13.66
C VAL A 174 -14.09 -5.72 -15.07
N ARG A 175 -13.28 -4.68 -15.19
CA ARG A 175 -12.70 -4.26 -16.47
C ARG A 175 -11.96 -5.40 -17.16
N ASP A 176 -10.97 -5.95 -16.47
CA ASP A 176 -10.03 -6.92 -17.06
C ASP A 176 -10.73 -8.22 -17.48
N VAL A 177 -11.67 -8.69 -16.69
CA VAL A 177 -12.44 -9.92 -16.98
C VAL A 177 -13.42 -9.71 -18.13
N CYS A 178 -14.08 -8.54 -18.20
CA CYS A 178 -15.00 -8.20 -19.29
C CYS A 178 -14.25 -7.96 -20.61
N GLU A 179 -13.13 -7.21 -20.59
CA GLU A 179 -12.33 -6.93 -21.78
C GLU A 179 -11.72 -8.20 -22.41
N ARG A 180 -11.37 -9.17 -21.55
CA ARG A 180 -10.88 -10.48 -22.01
C ARG A 180 -12.00 -11.42 -22.43
N GLY A 181 -13.26 -11.03 -22.27
CA GLY A 181 -14.42 -11.87 -22.60
C GLY A 181 -14.56 -13.13 -21.73
N ILE A 182 -13.98 -13.14 -20.52
CA ILE A 182 -14.00 -14.28 -19.60
C ILE A 182 -15.40 -14.40 -18.95
N LEU A 183 -15.95 -13.27 -18.46
CA LEU A 183 -17.26 -13.21 -17.85
C LEU A 183 -18.09 -12.06 -18.44
N PRO A 184 -19.40 -12.22 -18.53
CA PRO A 184 -20.30 -11.10 -18.84
C PRO A 184 -20.34 -10.11 -17.66
N PRO A 185 -20.66 -8.82 -17.90
CA PRO A 185 -20.58 -7.78 -16.86
C PRO A 185 -21.33 -8.08 -15.56
N PRO A 186 -22.56 -8.69 -15.56
CA PRO A 186 -23.23 -9.03 -14.32
C PRO A 186 -22.45 -10.01 -13.45
N LEU A 187 -21.89 -11.05 -14.06
CA LEU A 187 -21.09 -12.04 -13.33
C LEU A 187 -19.73 -11.48 -12.92
N ALA A 188 -19.07 -10.66 -13.75
CA ALA A 188 -17.84 -9.97 -13.39
C ALA A 188 -18.06 -9.05 -12.18
N PHE A 189 -19.18 -8.31 -12.14
CA PHE A 189 -19.58 -7.51 -10.98
C PHE A 189 -19.72 -8.37 -9.72
N ALA A 190 -20.47 -9.48 -9.80
CA ALA A 190 -20.72 -10.33 -8.66
C ALA A 190 -19.47 -11.01 -8.12
N HIS A 191 -18.61 -11.52 -9.02
CA HIS A 191 -17.33 -12.11 -8.63
C HIS A 191 -16.38 -11.08 -8.02
N GLY A 192 -16.33 -9.87 -8.56
CA GLY A 192 -15.54 -8.79 -7.99
C GLY A 192 -16.02 -8.41 -6.58
N ALA A 193 -17.32 -8.35 -6.34
CA ALA A 193 -17.87 -8.16 -5.00
C ALA A 193 -17.52 -9.31 -4.05
N ALA A 194 -17.55 -10.55 -4.54
CA ALA A 194 -17.16 -11.72 -3.75
C ALA A 194 -15.69 -11.63 -3.33
N LEU A 195 -14.77 -11.42 -4.27
CA LEU A 195 -13.32 -11.37 -4.02
C LEU A 195 -12.91 -10.21 -3.09
N THR A 196 -13.50 -9.03 -3.29
CA THR A 196 -13.08 -7.82 -2.55
C THR A 196 -13.74 -7.68 -1.20
N ILE A 197 -14.98 -8.15 -1.04
CA ILE A 197 -15.79 -7.90 0.16
C ILE A 197 -16.18 -9.20 0.86
N ILE A 198 -16.80 -10.16 0.13
CA ILE A 198 -17.42 -11.32 0.76
C ILE A 198 -16.36 -12.31 1.29
N ASP A 199 -15.29 -12.53 0.54
CA ASP A 199 -14.22 -13.44 0.94
C ASP A 199 -13.31 -12.82 2.02
N ALA A 200 -13.27 -11.48 2.10
CA ALA A 200 -12.59 -10.77 3.18
C ALA A 200 -13.36 -10.77 4.52
N LEU A 201 -14.61 -11.26 4.55
CA LEU A 201 -15.37 -11.38 5.79
C LEU A 201 -14.61 -12.28 6.80
N GLY A 202 -14.49 -11.78 8.03
CA GLY A 202 -13.71 -12.43 9.09
C GLY A 202 -12.31 -11.85 9.26
N THR A 203 -11.75 -11.19 8.24
CA THR A 203 -10.50 -10.43 8.35
C THR A 203 -10.75 -8.92 8.53
N LEU A 204 -11.93 -8.44 8.16
CA LEU A 204 -12.33 -7.05 8.36
C LEU A 204 -12.50 -6.75 9.86
N PRO A 205 -12.08 -5.56 10.34
CA PRO A 205 -12.16 -5.18 11.75
C PRO A 205 -13.56 -5.37 12.35
N ALA A 206 -14.61 -4.97 11.63
CA ALA A 206 -16.00 -5.08 12.09
C ALA A 206 -16.50 -6.52 12.23
N THR A 207 -15.86 -7.48 11.59
CA THR A 207 -16.30 -8.89 11.55
C THR A 207 -15.35 -9.83 12.28
N ALA A 208 -14.18 -9.37 12.69
CA ALA A 208 -13.14 -10.19 13.34
C ALA A 208 -13.62 -10.87 14.63
N ALA A 209 -14.55 -10.25 15.37
CA ALA A 209 -15.12 -10.80 16.60
C ALA A 209 -16.39 -11.63 16.38
N MET A 210 -16.86 -11.79 15.13
CA MET A 210 -18.07 -12.55 14.82
C MET A 210 -17.85 -14.05 14.98
N THR A 211 -18.92 -14.76 15.38
CA THR A 211 -18.91 -16.23 15.37
C THR A 211 -18.96 -16.76 13.93
N GLN A 212 -18.53 -17.99 13.73
CA GLN A 212 -18.60 -18.66 12.41
C GLN A 212 -20.04 -18.68 11.84
N ALA A 213 -21.04 -18.91 12.69
CA ALA A 213 -22.45 -18.87 12.28
C ALA A 213 -22.88 -17.45 11.85
N GLY A 214 -22.42 -16.43 12.57
CA GLY A 214 -22.67 -15.01 12.23
C GLY A 214 -22.01 -14.61 10.91
N LEU A 215 -20.75 -15.02 10.69
CA LEU A 215 -20.04 -14.77 9.44
C LEU A 215 -20.73 -15.47 8.26
N HIS A 216 -21.17 -16.72 8.44
CA HIS A 216 -21.91 -17.45 7.42
C HIS A 216 -23.22 -16.73 7.07
N ALA A 217 -24.01 -16.33 8.07
CA ALA A 217 -25.25 -15.61 7.86
C ALA A 217 -25.03 -14.28 7.12
N LEU A 218 -23.99 -13.53 7.50
CA LEU A 218 -23.61 -12.27 6.82
C LEU A 218 -23.19 -12.53 5.37
N ARG A 219 -22.39 -13.58 5.13
CA ARG A 219 -21.97 -13.98 3.79
C ARG A 219 -23.18 -14.26 2.89
N MET A 220 -24.14 -15.02 3.38
CA MET A 220 -25.37 -15.31 2.64
C MET A 220 -26.18 -14.05 2.32
N GLN A 221 -26.26 -13.10 3.25
CA GLN A 221 -26.91 -11.81 3.01
C GLN A 221 -26.18 -10.99 1.92
N CYS A 222 -24.85 -11.02 1.93
CA CYS A 222 -24.04 -10.36 0.90
C CYS A 222 -24.33 -10.94 -0.50
N TYR A 223 -24.36 -12.27 -0.64
CA TYR A 223 -24.71 -12.92 -1.90
C TYR A 223 -26.16 -12.61 -2.35
N GLN A 224 -27.11 -12.63 -1.43
CA GLN A 224 -28.49 -12.25 -1.74
C GLN A 224 -28.58 -10.81 -2.27
N GLN A 225 -27.86 -9.88 -1.65
CA GLN A 225 -27.84 -8.47 -2.10
C GLN A 225 -27.19 -8.32 -3.48
N VAL A 226 -26.06 -9.01 -3.73
CA VAL A 226 -25.43 -9.01 -5.06
C VAL A 226 -26.39 -9.57 -6.11
N ASN A 227 -27.02 -10.73 -5.83
CA ASN A 227 -27.95 -11.37 -6.78
C ASN A 227 -29.16 -10.49 -7.09
N ALA A 228 -29.67 -9.76 -6.10
CA ALA A 228 -30.75 -8.79 -6.33
C ALA A 228 -30.36 -7.63 -7.26
N MET A 229 -29.05 -7.30 -7.32
CA MET A 229 -28.54 -6.22 -8.17
C MET A 229 -28.23 -6.66 -9.60
N ILE A 230 -27.99 -7.96 -9.83
CA ILE A 230 -27.56 -8.49 -11.14
C ILE A 230 -28.65 -9.28 -11.88
N GLU A 231 -29.91 -9.28 -11.41
CA GLU A 231 -30.99 -9.99 -12.09
C GLU A 231 -31.02 -9.66 -13.60
N PRO A 232 -31.24 -10.65 -14.49
CA PRO A 232 -31.60 -12.05 -14.28
C PRO A 232 -30.39 -13.01 -14.06
N ALA A 233 -29.16 -12.55 -14.07
CA ALA A 233 -28.01 -13.40 -13.81
C ALA A 233 -27.85 -13.64 -12.29
N HIS A 234 -27.69 -14.88 -11.88
CA HIS A 234 -27.51 -15.23 -10.47
C HIS A 234 -26.11 -15.77 -10.21
N LEU A 235 -25.52 -15.35 -9.09
CA LEU A 235 -24.33 -15.98 -8.53
C LEU A 235 -24.80 -17.00 -7.47
N ASP A 236 -24.59 -18.29 -7.75
CA ASP A 236 -24.81 -19.35 -6.76
C ASP A 236 -23.53 -19.64 -5.99
N PRO A 237 -23.46 -19.28 -4.69
CA PRO A 237 -22.27 -19.52 -3.88
C PRO A 237 -21.99 -20.99 -3.66
N MET A 238 -22.95 -21.88 -3.94
CA MET A 238 -22.80 -23.32 -3.85
C MET A 238 -22.42 -23.98 -5.19
N ASP A 239 -22.48 -23.24 -6.31
CA ASP A 239 -22.02 -23.75 -7.59
C ASP A 239 -20.51 -24.00 -7.57
N PRO A 240 -20.04 -25.19 -7.90
CA PRO A 240 -18.61 -25.50 -7.98
C PRO A 240 -17.83 -24.57 -8.92
N ALA A 241 -18.46 -24.06 -9.97
CA ALA A 241 -17.87 -23.10 -10.89
C ALA A 241 -17.53 -21.75 -10.24
N TYR A 242 -18.21 -21.41 -9.14
CA TYR A 242 -17.99 -20.14 -8.41
C TYR A 242 -17.26 -20.33 -7.08
N ARG A 243 -16.86 -21.54 -6.71
CA ARG A 243 -16.00 -21.73 -5.55
C ARG A 243 -14.62 -21.22 -5.87
N ALA A 244 -14.20 -20.16 -5.19
CA ALA A 244 -12.91 -19.53 -5.41
C ALA A 244 -11.75 -20.49 -5.13
N VAL A 245 -11.88 -21.36 -4.12
CA VAL A 245 -10.86 -22.34 -3.75
C VAL A 245 -11.54 -23.64 -3.28
N GLN A 246 -11.15 -24.77 -3.84
CA GLN A 246 -11.50 -26.08 -3.33
C GLN A 246 -10.23 -26.76 -2.81
N ASP A 247 -10.25 -27.09 -1.53
CA ASP A 247 -9.19 -27.87 -0.91
C ASP A 247 -9.51 -29.38 -1.09
N THR A 248 -8.70 -30.08 -1.85
CA THR A 248 -8.77 -31.51 -1.99
C THR A 248 -7.50 -32.14 -1.40
N PRO A 249 -7.51 -33.41 -0.94
CA PRO A 249 -6.31 -34.03 -0.39
C PRO A 249 -5.11 -34.08 -1.33
N GLU A 250 -5.32 -33.87 -2.63
CA GLU A 250 -4.31 -34.01 -3.68
C GLU A 250 -3.93 -32.68 -4.35
N ALA A 251 -4.77 -31.64 -4.29
CA ALA A 251 -4.50 -30.35 -4.93
C ALA A 251 -5.38 -29.24 -4.39
N LEU A 252 -4.82 -28.03 -4.33
CA LEU A 252 -5.57 -26.80 -4.15
C LEU A 252 -6.19 -26.41 -5.49
N TYR A 253 -7.50 -26.49 -5.61
CA TYR A 253 -8.21 -26.03 -6.81
C TYR A 253 -8.59 -24.56 -6.66
N VAL A 254 -8.01 -23.70 -7.50
CA VAL A 254 -8.47 -22.34 -7.70
C VAL A 254 -9.48 -22.40 -8.84
N GLY A 255 -10.70 -21.88 -8.61
CA GLY A 255 -11.77 -21.90 -9.61
C GLY A 255 -11.35 -21.26 -10.96
N PRO A 256 -12.21 -21.18 -11.97
CA PRO A 256 -11.86 -20.92 -13.38
C PRO A 256 -11.39 -19.48 -13.66
N PHE A 257 -10.47 -18.97 -12.84
CA PHE A 257 -9.81 -17.69 -13.03
C PHE A 257 -8.35 -17.87 -13.43
#